data_c5ac92bb2845cd258b25384aeb949f8b
#
_entry.id   c5ac92bb2845cd258b25384aeb949f8b
#
_cell.length_a   1.000
_cell.length_b   1.000
_cell.length_c   1.000
_cell.angle_alpha   90.00
_cell.angle_beta   90.00
_cell.angle_gamma   90.00
#
_symmetry.space_group_name_H-M   'P 1'
#
loop_
_entity.id
_entity.type
_entity.pdbx_description
1 polymer ?
#
loop_
_entity_poly.entity_id
_entity_poly.type
_entity_poly.pdbx_seq_one_letter_code
_entity_poly.pdbx_strand_id
1 'polypeptide(L)'
;WTTVKLYFMMGLPTETLEDVAGIPALAQRVVNAYYANPNKPKGKSVKVTASASCFVPKPHTPFQWEAQDTIEMLERKQKHLKENITSKKISAHWHDARTSTLEGVFARGDRRLGKVLALAQKKGCRFDGWDDYFNYSLWMECFEECGIDPSFYNHRKRSFDEILPWDHMDYGIEKEFLIEECKRAYA
;
A
#
# COMPACT_ATOMS: atom_id res chain seq x y z
N TRP A 1 -8.81 0.28 -28.31
CA TRP A 1 -7.81 0.14 -27.28
C TRP A 1 -7.30 -1.30 -27.25
N THR A 2 -5.98 -1.48 -27.10
CA THR A 2 -5.31 -2.81 -27.03
C THR A 2 -4.52 -2.96 -25.74
N THR A 3 -4.42 -1.92 -24.94
CA THR A 3 -3.78 -1.92 -23.63
C THR A 3 -4.71 -1.28 -22.60
N VAL A 4 -4.90 -1.96 -21.48
CA VAL A 4 -5.69 -1.48 -20.34
C VAL A 4 -4.84 -1.60 -19.09
N LYS A 5 -4.78 -0.56 -18.27
CA LYS A 5 -4.15 -0.58 -16.96
C LYS A 5 -5.22 -0.34 -15.90
N LEU A 6 -5.29 -1.27 -14.97
CA LEU A 6 -6.19 -1.23 -13.82
C LEU A 6 -5.36 -0.92 -12.58
N TYR A 7 -5.87 -0.05 -11.73
CA TYR A 7 -5.23 0.34 -10.48
C TYR A 7 -6.03 -0.17 -9.30
N PHE A 8 -5.35 -0.77 -8.37
CA PHE A 8 -5.91 -1.34 -7.15
C PHE A 8 -5.09 -0.93 -5.93
N MET A 9 -5.68 -1.10 -4.77
CA MET A 9 -5.00 -1.05 -3.48
C MET A 9 -5.15 -2.42 -2.81
N MET A 10 -4.12 -2.86 -2.10
CA MET A 10 -4.07 -4.15 -1.40
C MET A 10 -3.60 -3.93 0.03
N GLY A 11 -4.15 -4.68 0.98
CA GLY A 11 -3.88 -4.50 2.40
C GLY A 11 -4.85 -3.56 3.10
N LEU A 12 -6.03 -3.33 2.51
CA LEU A 12 -7.10 -2.52 3.13
C LEU A 12 -7.64 -3.20 4.40
N PRO A 13 -8.13 -2.42 5.37
CA PRO A 13 -8.87 -2.98 6.50
C PRO A 13 -10.00 -3.89 6.01
N THR A 14 -10.22 -5.03 6.69
CA THR A 14 -11.20 -6.08 6.33
C THR A 14 -10.95 -6.87 5.04
N GLU A 15 -9.92 -6.54 4.25
CA GLU A 15 -9.61 -7.23 3.01
C GLU A 15 -9.25 -8.70 3.24
N THR A 16 -9.89 -9.58 2.49
CA THR A 16 -9.66 -11.03 2.49
C THR A 16 -8.78 -11.47 1.32
N LEU A 17 -8.28 -12.69 1.34
CA LEU A 17 -7.58 -13.27 0.18
C LEU A 17 -8.51 -13.45 -1.03
N GLU A 18 -9.81 -13.62 -0.80
CA GLU A 18 -10.80 -13.69 -1.88
C GLU A 18 -10.94 -12.35 -2.60
N ASP A 19 -10.93 -11.23 -1.86
CA ASP A 19 -10.91 -9.88 -2.44
C ASP A 19 -9.67 -9.66 -3.29
N VAL A 20 -8.51 -10.10 -2.81
CA VAL A 20 -7.25 -10.04 -3.56
C VAL A 20 -7.34 -10.86 -4.85
N ALA A 21 -7.96 -12.05 -4.81
CA ALA A 21 -8.20 -12.86 -6.01
C ALA A 21 -9.21 -12.22 -6.98
N GLY A 22 -10.05 -11.32 -6.49
CA GLY A 22 -10.94 -10.49 -7.30
C GLY A 22 -10.19 -9.59 -8.30
N ILE A 23 -8.96 -9.18 -7.99
CA ILE A 23 -8.13 -8.34 -8.87
C ILE A 23 -7.81 -9.04 -10.22
N PRO A 24 -7.19 -10.23 -10.24
CA PRO A 24 -6.95 -10.95 -11.48
C PRO A 24 -8.25 -11.41 -12.14
N ALA A 25 -9.30 -11.71 -11.37
CA ALA A 25 -10.60 -12.05 -11.93
C ALA A 25 -11.20 -10.88 -12.73
N LEU A 26 -11.13 -9.65 -12.22
CA LEU A 26 -11.57 -8.47 -12.95
C LEU A 26 -10.71 -8.23 -14.20
N ALA A 27 -9.38 -8.38 -14.09
CA ALA A 27 -8.48 -8.28 -15.24
C ALA A 27 -8.86 -9.31 -16.34
N GLN A 28 -9.20 -10.54 -15.95
CA GLN A 28 -9.67 -11.58 -16.88
C GLN A 28 -10.99 -11.22 -17.53
N ARG A 29 -11.92 -10.60 -16.80
CA ARG A 29 -13.19 -10.10 -17.38
C ARG A 29 -12.93 -9.05 -18.45
N VAL A 30 -11.95 -8.16 -18.27
CA VAL A 30 -11.55 -7.18 -19.30
C VAL A 30 -11.00 -7.88 -20.54
N VAL A 31 -10.14 -8.90 -20.38
CA VAL A 31 -9.65 -9.73 -21.51
C VAL A 31 -10.82 -10.39 -22.24
N ASN A 32 -11.73 -11.00 -21.51
CA ASN A 32 -12.90 -11.68 -22.09
C ASN A 32 -13.79 -10.70 -22.86
N ALA A 33 -14.07 -9.52 -22.30
CA ALA A 33 -14.87 -8.48 -22.95
C ALA A 33 -14.23 -8.01 -24.27
N TYR A 34 -12.88 -7.85 -24.30
CA TYR A 34 -12.18 -7.50 -25.54
C TYR A 34 -12.40 -8.56 -26.62
N TYR A 35 -12.25 -9.84 -26.30
CA TYR A 35 -12.40 -10.91 -27.29
C TYR A 35 -13.85 -11.18 -27.71
N ALA A 36 -14.82 -10.89 -26.86
CA ALA A 36 -16.24 -10.96 -27.17
C ALA A 36 -16.71 -9.83 -28.10
N ASN A 37 -15.96 -8.73 -28.22
CA ASN A 37 -16.34 -7.60 -29.05
C ASN A 37 -16.21 -7.96 -30.56
N PRO A 38 -17.31 -7.96 -31.35
CA PRO A 38 -17.25 -8.27 -32.77
C PRO A 38 -16.45 -7.26 -33.59
N ASN A 39 -16.33 -6.03 -33.09
CA ASN A 39 -15.61 -4.95 -33.77
C ASN A 39 -14.15 -4.83 -33.33
N LYS A 40 -13.58 -5.84 -32.62
CA LYS A 40 -12.17 -5.81 -32.24
C LYS A 40 -11.25 -5.78 -33.45
N PRO A 41 -10.11 -5.07 -33.40
CA PRO A 41 -9.15 -5.03 -34.49
C PRO A 41 -8.63 -6.44 -34.83
N LYS A 42 -8.68 -6.81 -36.13
CA LYS A 42 -8.17 -8.09 -36.59
C LYS A 42 -6.65 -8.19 -36.36
N GLY A 43 -6.18 -9.37 -35.94
CA GLY A 43 -4.76 -9.64 -35.72
C GLY A 43 -4.16 -8.96 -34.48
N LYS A 44 -4.92 -8.16 -33.70
CA LYS A 44 -4.45 -7.53 -32.46
C LYS A 44 -4.91 -8.28 -31.23
N SER A 45 -4.09 -8.19 -30.19
CA SER A 45 -4.33 -8.80 -28.88
C SER A 45 -4.43 -7.70 -27.83
N VAL A 46 -5.20 -7.94 -26.77
CA VAL A 46 -5.24 -7.06 -25.60
C VAL A 46 -4.14 -7.44 -24.62
N LYS A 47 -3.59 -6.43 -23.95
CA LYS A 47 -2.75 -6.57 -22.76
C LYS A 47 -3.40 -5.82 -21.60
N VAL A 48 -3.61 -6.51 -20.49
CA VAL A 48 -4.15 -5.93 -19.26
C VAL A 48 -3.07 -5.94 -18.18
N THR A 49 -2.84 -4.80 -17.56
CA THR A 49 -1.91 -4.68 -16.43
C THR A 49 -2.71 -4.33 -15.18
N ALA A 50 -2.65 -5.17 -14.15
CA ALA A 50 -3.12 -4.87 -12.82
C ALA A 50 -1.97 -4.24 -12.01
N SER A 51 -2.15 -3.02 -11.54
CA SER A 51 -1.18 -2.32 -10.68
C SER A 51 -1.78 -2.18 -9.28
N ALA A 52 -1.21 -2.88 -8.30
CA ALA A 52 -1.68 -2.88 -6.92
C ALA A 52 -0.68 -2.14 -6.03
N SER A 53 -1.13 -1.06 -5.39
CA SER A 53 -0.34 -0.39 -4.34
C SER A 53 -0.64 -1.03 -2.99
N CYS A 54 0.36 -1.11 -2.11
CA CYS A 54 0.11 -1.47 -0.73
C CYS A 54 -0.61 -0.32 -0.02
N PHE A 55 -1.62 -0.66 0.78
CA PHE A 55 -2.30 0.30 1.62
C PHE A 55 -1.35 0.87 2.68
N VAL A 56 -1.29 2.19 2.75
CA VAL A 56 -0.58 2.93 3.79
C VAL A 56 -1.59 3.91 4.42
N PRO A 57 -1.94 3.74 5.70
CA PRO A 57 -2.83 4.68 6.38
C PRO A 57 -2.22 6.09 6.36
N LYS A 58 -2.96 7.05 5.86
CA LYS A 58 -2.49 8.44 5.74
C LYS A 58 -3.15 9.35 6.77
N PRO A 59 -2.43 10.36 7.30
CA PRO A 59 -3.03 11.45 8.07
C PRO A 59 -4.23 12.08 7.37
N HIS A 60 -5.17 12.58 8.14
CA HIS A 60 -6.37 13.29 7.68
C HIS A 60 -7.25 12.48 6.70
N THR A 61 -7.21 11.14 6.80
CA THR A 61 -8.10 10.24 6.06
C THR A 61 -8.91 9.40 7.04
N PRO A 62 -10.07 8.83 6.61
CA PRO A 62 -10.87 7.96 7.48
C PRO A 62 -10.08 6.81 8.09
N PHE A 63 -9.10 6.27 7.39
CA PHE A 63 -8.28 5.15 7.88
C PHE A 63 -7.00 5.55 8.61
N GLN A 64 -6.85 6.81 9.02
CA GLN A 64 -5.65 7.26 9.76
C GLN A 64 -5.41 6.53 11.09
N TRP A 65 -6.45 5.92 11.67
CA TRP A 65 -6.36 5.12 12.90
C TRP A 65 -6.06 3.64 12.66
N GLU A 66 -6.18 3.18 11.41
CA GLU A 66 -6.01 1.77 11.08
C GLU A 66 -4.53 1.35 11.06
N ALA A 67 -4.28 0.05 11.27
CA ALA A 67 -2.97 -0.53 11.11
C ALA A 67 -2.68 -0.78 9.62
N GLN A 68 -1.42 -0.67 9.24
CA GLN A 68 -0.92 -1.23 7.99
C GLN A 68 -0.66 -2.72 8.15
N ASP A 69 -0.90 -3.51 7.12
CA ASP A 69 -0.49 -4.93 7.10
C ASP A 69 1.01 -5.09 7.33
N THR A 70 1.42 -6.17 7.97
CA THR A 70 2.84 -6.51 8.09
C THR A 70 3.45 -6.90 6.75
N ILE A 71 4.77 -6.92 6.67
CA ILE A 71 5.49 -7.35 5.46
C ILE A 71 5.04 -8.75 5.05
N GLU A 72 4.96 -9.68 6.00
CA GLU A 72 4.56 -11.06 5.76
C GLU A 72 3.12 -11.16 5.22
N MET A 73 2.21 -10.33 5.74
CA MET A 73 0.82 -10.26 5.26
C MET A 73 0.77 -9.71 3.84
N LEU A 74 1.49 -8.63 3.56
CA LEU A 74 1.58 -8.03 2.22
C LEU A 74 2.19 -9.01 1.21
N GLU A 75 3.33 -9.64 1.54
CA GLU A 75 3.98 -10.63 0.68
C GLU A 75 3.08 -11.85 0.42
N ARG A 76 2.31 -12.31 1.43
CA ARG A 76 1.31 -13.36 1.27
C ARG A 76 0.21 -12.96 0.29
N LYS A 77 -0.31 -11.74 0.39
CA LYS A 77 -1.33 -11.20 -0.52
C LYS A 77 -0.78 -11.04 -1.94
N GLN A 78 0.44 -10.52 -2.09
CA GLN A 78 1.14 -10.39 -3.38
C GLN A 78 1.34 -11.75 -4.07
N LYS A 79 1.78 -12.75 -3.30
CA LYS A 79 1.91 -14.13 -3.78
C LYS A 79 0.56 -14.69 -4.25
N HIS A 80 -0.49 -14.51 -3.44
CA HIS A 80 -1.84 -14.96 -3.76
C HIS A 80 -2.39 -14.29 -5.03
N LEU A 81 -2.19 -12.98 -5.19
CA LEU A 81 -2.53 -12.26 -6.42
C LEU A 81 -1.84 -12.87 -7.64
N LYS A 82 -0.54 -13.13 -7.54
CA LYS A 82 0.26 -13.71 -8.63
C LYS A 82 -0.21 -15.11 -9.00
N GLU A 83 -0.50 -15.96 -8.03
CA GLU A 83 -0.94 -17.35 -8.24
C GLU A 83 -2.30 -17.44 -8.94
N ASN A 84 -3.15 -16.42 -8.77
CA ASN A 84 -4.46 -16.35 -9.41
C ASN A 84 -4.44 -15.77 -10.85
N ILE A 85 -3.27 -15.36 -11.36
CA ILE A 85 -3.14 -14.92 -12.75
C ILE A 85 -2.91 -16.14 -13.64
N THR A 86 -3.93 -16.51 -14.42
CA THR A 86 -3.89 -17.68 -15.31
C THR A 86 -3.62 -17.32 -16.78
N SER A 87 -3.82 -16.07 -17.18
CA SER A 87 -3.73 -15.62 -18.56
C SER A 87 -2.41 -14.91 -18.86
N LYS A 88 -1.73 -15.32 -19.95
CA LYS A 88 -0.55 -14.60 -20.48
C LYS A 88 -0.87 -13.18 -20.97
N LYS A 89 -2.14 -12.78 -21.05
CA LYS A 89 -2.57 -11.44 -21.42
C LYS A 89 -2.62 -10.47 -20.24
N ILE A 90 -2.47 -11.00 -19.03
CA ILE A 90 -2.51 -10.25 -17.78
C ILE A 90 -1.11 -10.21 -17.19
N SER A 91 -0.66 -9.03 -16.80
CA SER A 91 0.50 -8.81 -15.95
C SER A 91 0.08 -8.08 -14.68
N ALA A 92 0.73 -8.39 -13.56
CA ALA A 92 0.54 -7.64 -12.32
C ALA A 92 1.86 -6.99 -11.90
N HIS A 93 1.74 -5.80 -11.31
CA HIS A 93 2.81 -5.07 -10.65
C HIS A 93 2.30 -4.60 -9.29
N TRP A 94 3.17 -4.59 -8.31
CA TRP A 94 2.86 -4.10 -6.96
C TRP A 94 4.06 -3.38 -6.37
N HIS A 95 3.80 -2.61 -5.32
CA HIS A 95 4.86 -1.96 -4.55
C HIS A 95 5.54 -2.99 -3.65
N ASP A 96 6.83 -2.82 -3.45
CA ASP A 96 7.59 -3.61 -2.48
C ASP A 96 7.02 -3.41 -1.06
N ALA A 97 6.88 -4.52 -0.31
CA ALA A 97 6.28 -4.50 1.02
C ALA A 97 7.15 -3.76 2.04
N ARG A 98 8.48 -3.85 1.92
CA ARG A 98 9.43 -3.19 2.83
C ARG A 98 9.45 -1.68 2.60
N THR A 99 9.47 -1.25 1.34
CA THR A 99 9.35 0.17 0.96
C THR A 99 8.04 0.74 1.48
N SER A 100 6.92 0.04 1.29
CA SER A 100 5.61 0.46 1.76
C SER A 100 5.52 0.51 3.29
N THR A 101 6.20 -0.41 3.99
CA THR A 101 6.30 -0.40 5.45
C THR A 101 7.05 0.84 5.93
N LEU A 102 8.20 1.14 5.35
CA LEU A 102 8.97 2.34 5.69
C LEU A 102 8.18 3.62 5.40
N GLU A 103 7.47 3.67 4.27
CA GLU A 103 6.54 4.77 3.95
C GLU A 103 5.50 4.95 5.06
N GLY A 104 4.90 3.86 5.54
CA GLY A 104 3.92 3.88 6.62
C GLY A 104 4.48 4.44 7.93
N VAL A 105 5.71 4.08 8.27
CA VAL A 105 6.40 4.61 9.45
C VAL A 105 6.55 6.13 9.34
N PHE A 106 7.07 6.64 8.23
CA PHE A 106 7.30 8.08 8.07
C PHE A 106 6.00 8.86 7.86
N ALA A 107 5.01 8.31 7.17
CA ALA A 107 3.71 8.96 6.98
C ALA A 107 2.94 9.14 8.30
N ARG A 108 3.16 8.28 9.28
CA ARG A 108 2.46 8.26 10.58
C ARG A 108 3.34 8.60 11.76
N GLY A 109 4.57 8.98 11.47
CA GLY A 109 5.61 9.26 12.45
C GLY A 109 5.49 10.60 13.14
N ASP A 110 6.40 10.82 14.07
CA ASP A 110 6.54 12.08 14.78
C ASP A 110 8.00 12.56 14.73
N ARG A 111 8.28 13.68 15.40
CA ARG A 111 9.60 14.32 15.38
C ARG A 111 10.76 13.41 15.88
N ARG A 112 10.48 12.35 16.62
CA ARG A 112 11.49 11.38 17.07
C ARG A 112 12.19 10.70 15.90
N LEU A 113 11.49 10.52 14.77
CA LEU A 113 12.03 9.94 13.54
C LEU A 113 13.14 10.80 12.91
N GLY A 114 13.28 12.07 13.28
CA GLY A 114 14.35 12.93 12.82
C GLY A 114 15.75 12.38 13.16
N LYS A 115 15.90 11.68 14.29
CA LYS A 115 17.16 11.02 14.67
C LYS A 115 17.49 9.87 13.73
N VAL A 116 16.49 9.07 13.37
CA VAL A 116 16.63 7.94 12.43
C VAL A 116 17.05 8.45 11.06
N LEU A 117 16.37 9.50 10.54
CA LEU A 117 16.72 10.13 9.26
C LEU A 117 18.16 10.63 9.22
N ALA A 118 18.58 11.34 10.28
CA ALA A 118 19.95 11.85 10.38
C ALA A 118 20.99 10.73 10.42
N LEU A 119 20.71 9.65 11.15
CA LEU A 119 21.59 8.48 11.24
C LEU A 119 21.64 7.72 9.92
N ALA A 120 20.48 7.47 9.29
CA ALA A 120 20.39 6.78 8.01
C ALA A 120 21.16 7.52 6.91
N GLN A 121 21.04 8.85 6.86
CA GLN A 121 21.80 9.69 5.94
C GLN A 121 23.32 9.55 6.17
N LYS A 122 23.78 9.54 7.44
CA LYS A 122 25.20 9.36 7.79
C LYS A 122 25.71 7.98 7.40
N LYS A 123 24.88 6.93 7.54
CA LYS A 123 25.21 5.55 7.16
C LYS A 123 25.11 5.29 5.64
N GLY A 124 24.66 6.26 4.86
CA GLY A 124 24.66 6.19 3.40
C GLY A 124 23.33 5.82 2.76
N CYS A 125 22.20 5.79 3.50
CA CYS A 125 20.87 5.71 2.91
C CYS A 125 20.63 6.95 2.04
N ARG A 126 20.56 6.73 0.73
CA ARG A 126 20.33 7.79 -0.27
C ARG A 126 19.60 7.18 -1.47
N PHE A 127 18.74 7.96 -2.09
CA PHE A 127 18.01 7.56 -3.28
C PHE A 127 17.10 6.34 -3.06
N ASP A 128 16.51 6.21 -1.87
CA ASP A 128 15.67 5.06 -1.46
C ASP A 128 14.39 4.91 -2.30
N GLY A 129 14.07 5.85 -3.18
CA GLY A 129 13.02 5.70 -4.20
C GLY A 129 13.42 4.80 -5.39
N TRP A 130 14.66 4.31 -5.42
CA TRP A 130 15.19 3.41 -6.45
C TRP A 130 15.54 2.07 -5.82
N ASP A 131 14.97 0.99 -6.30
CA ASP A 131 15.15 -0.36 -5.74
C ASP A 131 16.62 -0.75 -5.56
N ASP A 132 17.50 -0.35 -6.48
CA ASP A 132 18.93 -0.64 -6.45
C ASP A 132 19.68 0.04 -5.28
N TYR A 133 19.12 1.11 -4.73
CA TYR A 133 19.73 1.88 -3.64
C TYR A 133 19.01 1.68 -2.30
N PHE A 134 17.81 1.14 -2.32
CA PHE A 134 17.02 0.93 -1.12
C PHE A 134 17.59 -0.18 -0.24
N ASN A 135 18.03 0.15 0.96
CA ASN A 135 18.59 -0.80 1.91
C ASN A 135 17.74 -0.87 3.18
N TYR A 136 16.74 -1.75 3.15
CA TYR A 136 15.82 -1.93 4.28
C TYR A 136 16.52 -2.34 5.58
N SER A 137 17.53 -3.23 5.51
CA SER A 137 18.26 -3.70 6.69
C SER A 137 18.99 -2.55 7.38
N LEU A 138 19.62 -1.65 6.61
CA LEU A 138 20.29 -0.48 7.13
C LEU A 138 19.32 0.50 7.81
N TRP A 139 18.09 0.64 7.29
CA TRP A 139 17.03 1.40 7.94
C TRP A 139 16.65 0.78 9.29
N MET A 140 16.50 -0.55 9.36
CA MET A 140 16.17 -1.24 10.62
C MET A 140 17.27 -1.09 11.67
N GLU A 141 18.54 -1.18 11.27
CA GLU A 141 19.68 -0.87 12.16
C GLU A 141 19.60 0.56 12.70
N CYS A 142 19.25 1.54 11.86
CA CYS A 142 19.11 2.93 12.31
C CYS A 142 17.97 3.09 13.31
N PHE A 143 16.86 2.40 13.14
CA PHE A 143 15.77 2.38 14.11
C PHE A 143 16.21 1.78 15.44
N GLU A 144 16.90 0.65 15.41
CA GLU A 144 17.40 -0.04 16.59
C GLU A 144 18.40 0.84 17.38
N GLU A 145 19.39 1.42 16.69
CA GLU A 145 20.39 2.31 17.33
C GLU A 145 19.76 3.56 17.93
N CYS A 146 18.66 4.05 17.35
CA CYS A 146 17.91 5.19 17.89
C CYS A 146 16.94 4.80 19.02
N GLY A 147 16.80 3.51 19.33
CA GLY A 147 15.85 3.00 20.33
C GLY A 147 14.40 3.22 19.93
N ILE A 148 14.08 3.15 18.64
CA ILE A 148 12.75 3.39 18.09
C ILE A 148 12.22 2.11 17.45
N ASP A 149 11.07 1.65 17.89
CA ASP A 149 10.34 0.57 17.25
C ASP A 149 9.50 1.13 16.07
N PRO A 150 9.82 0.80 14.81
CA PRO A 150 9.03 1.25 13.67
C PRO A 150 7.60 0.71 13.68
N SER A 151 7.37 -0.49 14.24
CA SER A 151 6.05 -1.14 14.29
C SER A 151 5.04 -0.33 15.12
N PHE A 152 5.51 0.44 16.09
CA PHE A 152 4.69 1.37 16.88
C PHE A 152 3.95 2.37 16.00
N TYR A 153 4.53 2.79 14.87
CA TYR A 153 3.95 3.80 14.02
C TYR A 153 2.94 3.24 13.02
N ASN A 154 3.21 2.09 12.41
CA ASN A 154 2.44 1.61 11.26
C ASN A 154 1.62 0.33 11.50
N HIS A 155 2.06 -0.58 12.39
CA HIS A 155 1.39 -1.89 12.54
C HIS A 155 0.38 -1.95 13.68
N ARG A 156 0.12 -0.87 14.39
CA ARG A 156 -0.92 -0.82 15.41
C ARG A 156 -2.12 0.01 14.99
N LYS A 157 -3.30 -0.47 15.35
CA LYS A 157 -4.52 0.33 15.31
C LYS A 157 -4.47 1.37 16.43
N ARG A 158 -4.88 2.60 16.16
CA ARG A 158 -4.92 3.70 17.11
C ARG A 158 -6.36 3.92 17.59
N SER A 159 -6.52 4.35 18.83
CA SER A 159 -7.83 4.77 19.33
C SER A 159 -8.25 6.10 18.68
N PHE A 160 -9.56 6.30 18.53
CA PHE A 160 -10.10 7.58 18.09
C PHE A 160 -9.81 8.73 19.07
N ASP A 161 -9.59 8.40 20.37
CA ASP A 161 -9.25 9.36 21.42
C ASP A 161 -7.74 9.64 21.50
N GLU A 162 -6.92 8.91 20.77
CA GLU A 162 -5.47 9.14 20.74
C GLU A 162 -5.15 10.48 20.06
N ILE A 163 -4.27 11.25 20.69
CA ILE A 163 -3.71 12.46 20.06
C ILE A 163 -2.71 12.03 19.02
N LEU A 164 -2.99 12.37 17.77
CA LEU A 164 -2.14 12.01 16.63
C LEU A 164 -1.09 13.09 16.37
N PRO A 165 0.08 12.72 15.82
CA PRO A 165 1.16 13.68 15.55
C PRO A 165 0.77 14.86 14.67
N TRP A 166 -0.29 14.73 13.89
CA TRP A 166 -0.81 15.72 12.94
C TRP A 166 -2.08 16.45 13.39
N ASP A 167 -2.63 16.14 14.57
CA ASP A 167 -3.89 16.76 15.06
C ASP A 167 -3.80 18.27 15.26
N HIS A 168 -2.58 18.84 15.27
CA HIS A 168 -2.36 20.29 15.32
C HIS A 168 -2.54 21.01 13.98
N MET A 169 -2.75 20.25 12.89
CA MET A 169 -2.97 20.80 11.55
C MET A 169 -4.44 20.75 11.19
N ASP A 170 -5.04 21.89 10.93
CA ASP A 170 -6.42 21.99 10.48
C ASP A 170 -6.50 22.03 8.96
N TYR A 171 -7.24 21.07 8.39
CA TYR A 171 -7.54 20.99 6.95
C TYR A 171 -8.99 21.36 6.62
N GLY A 172 -9.73 21.88 7.58
CA GLY A 172 -11.15 22.20 7.40
C GLY A 172 -12.06 20.96 7.35
N ILE A 173 -11.57 19.78 7.83
CA ILE A 173 -12.35 18.55 7.93
C ILE A 173 -12.42 18.16 9.41
N GLU A 174 -13.63 18.08 9.92
CA GLU A 174 -13.88 17.71 11.32
C GLU A 174 -13.45 16.26 11.60
N LYS A 175 -12.87 16.04 12.78
CA LYS A 175 -12.41 14.72 13.22
C LYS A 175 -13.56 13.72 13.28
N GLU A 176 -14.73 14.17 13.75
CA GLU A 176 -15.96 13.40 13.85
C GLU A 176 -16.40 12.85 12.49
N PHE A 177 -16.31 13.64 11.43
CA PHE A 177 -16.60 13.18 10.08
C PHE A 177 -15.69 12.03 9.66
N LEU A 178 -14.36 12.14 9.90
CA LEU A 178 -13.42 11.08 9.59
C LEU A 178 -13.67 9.80 10.40
N ILE A 179 -14.09 9.93 11.68
CA ILE A 179 -14.46 8.80 12.52
C ILE A 179 -15.71 8.09 11.98
N GLU A 180 -16.72 8.86 11.59
CA GLU A 180 -17.95 8.29 11.02
C GLU A 180 -17.68 7.56 9.71
N GLU A 181 -16.89 8.14 8.82
CA GLU A 181 -16.49 7.48 7.56
C GLU A 181 -15.65 6.22 7.82
N CYS A 182 -14.77 6.24 8.83
CA CYS A 182 -14.03 5.05 9.24
C CYS A 182 -14.99 3.95 9.72
N LYS A 183 -15.97 4.27 10.57
CA LYS A 183 -16.98 3.31 11.06
C LYS A 183 -17.84 2.75 9.94
N ARG A 184 -18.23 3.58 8.98
CA ARG A 184 -19.04 3.17 7.80
C ARG A 184 -18.33 2.15 6.93
N ALA A 185 -16.99 2.18 6.89
CA ALA A 185 -16.21 1.20 6.13
C ALA A 185 -16.28 -0.22 6.70
N TYR A 186 -16.78 -0.38 7.94
CA TYR A 186 -16.96 -1.67 8.61
C TYR A 186 -18.44 -2.11 8.70
N ALA A 187 -19.36 -1.30 8.23
CA ALA A 187 -20.80 -1.60 8.21
C ALA A 187 -21.19 -2.33 6.92
#